data_822177b8b11110644a6676ad04cbab3e
#
_entry.id   822177b8b11110644a6676ad04cbab3e
#
_cell.length_a   1.000
_cell.length_b   1.000
_cell.length_c   1.000
_cell.angle_alpha   90.00
_cell.angle_beta   90.00
_cell.angle_gamma   90.00
#
_symmetry.space_group_name_H-M   'P 1'
#
loop_
_entity.id
_entity.type
_entity.pdbx_description
1 polymer ?
#
loop_
_entity_poly.entity_id
_entity_poly.type
_entity_poly.pdbx_seq_one_letter_code
_entity_poly.pdbx_strand_id
1 'polypeptide(L)'
;MIVRSTIVRGAMRFSGVHFLDFQRLGLRIALLAAIALATAPLNLAAAQTQAPALWTVPEVGALPNDAFGSQIRRGRDLVTATYALIGPEVPDQTKRFAGNNLACSNCHLQAGTKKFGLPIFGLFELFPQYSARRGAEITIVDRVNSCMVRSMNGRELPNDSPEMQAIVAYIRFLSSGVAQGQIVPGLGAGAMPELKRAADPVRGRAVYVKSCLACHNTDGSGIRRSLPTTDLGYMMPPLWGPDSFNDGAGMARLITAANFVHFNMPHGADYLNPQLTVEQAWDVAAYLISQPRPKKAGLEKDFPDLLQKPVDTPYGPYADGFSEQQHKYGPFAPIRAAIARAKKKQ
;
A
#
# COMPACT_ATOMS: atom_id res chain seq x y z
N MET A 1 33.53 -57.06 -8.10
CA MET A 1 33.50 -57.64 -9.45
C MET A 1 33.85 -56.56 -10.41
N ILE A 2 35.07 -56.69 -10.92
CA ILE A 2 35.83 -55.79 -11.76
C ILE A 2 35.47 -56.03 -13.24
N VAL A 3 35.44 -54.99 -14.09
CA VAL A 3 35.87 -54.99 -15.51
C VAL A 3 35.68 -53.56 -16.02
N ARG A 4 36.70 -52.72 -16.16
CA ARG A 4 37.62 -52.39 -17.27
C ARG A 4 36.90 -51.85 -18.54
N SER A 5 37.03 -50.56 -18.82
CA SER A 5 38.06 -49.94 -19.68
C SER A 5 38.05 -50.38 -21.17
N THR A 6 37.83 -49.47 -22.09
CA THR A 6 38.59 -49.41 -23.34
C THR A 6 38.55 -48.00 -23.96
N ILE A 7 39.78 -47.47 -24.14
CA ILE A 7 40.13 -46.26 -24.88
C ILE A 7 40.38 -46.70 -26.34
N VAL A 8 39.89 -45.90 -27.31
CA VAL A 8 40.46 -45.96 -28.67
C VAL A 8 40.87 -44.57 -29.13
N ARG A 9 42.15 -44.42 -29.27
CA ARG A 9 42.82 -43.32 -29.99
C ARG A 9 42.86 -43.65 -31.48
N GLY A 10 42.64 -42.68 -32.33
CA GLY A 10 42.94 -42.72 -33.77
C GLY A 10 43.50 -41.37 -34.23
N ALA A 11 44.82 -41.38 -34.41
CA ALA A 11 45.58 -40.31 -35.06
C ALA A 11 45.87 -40.68 -36.50
N MET A 12 46.10 -39.70 -37.34
CA MET A 12 46.92 -39.66 -38.56
C MET A 12 46.23 -38.85 -39.66
N ARG A 13 46.81 -38.06 -40.53
CA ARG A 13 48.20 -37.71 -40.82
C ARG A 13 48.23 -36.47 -41.70
N PHE A 14 49.33 -35.81 -41.67
CA PHE A 14 49.89 -34.76 -42.54
C PHE A 14 49.90 -35.04 -44.04
N SER A 15 49.87 -33.96 -44.86
CA SER A 15 50.66 -33.65 -46.06
C SER A 15 50.07 -32.41 -46.73
N GLY A 16 50.73 -31.41 -47.17
CA GLY A 16 52.11 -31.09 -47.43
C GLY A 16 52.13 -29.88 -48.38
N VAL A 17 52.92 -28.93 -48.00
CA VAL A 17 53.82 -28.04 -48.81
C VAL A 17 53.51 -27.75 -50.28
N HIS A 18 53.44 -26.48 -50.66
CA HIS A 18 54.35 -25.90 -51.63
C HIS A 18 54.46 -24.37 -51.55
N PHE A 19 55.67 -23.92 -51.41
CA PHE A 19 56.29 -22.60 -51.57
C PHE A 19 56.37 -22.20 -53.01
N LEU A 20 56.29 -20.90 -53.33
CA LEU A 20 57.04 -20.09 -54.32
C LEU A 20 56.40 -18.72 -54.35
N ASP A 21 56.95 -17.71 -53.81
CA ASP A 21 57.99 -16.76 -54.22
C ASP A 21 57.72 -16.09 -55.57
N PHE A 22 57.58 -14.79 -55.57
CA PHE A 22 58.38 -13.84 -56.36
C PHE A 22 57.91 -12.38 -56.24
N GLN A 23 58.83 -11.55 -55.87
CA GLN A 23 58.86 -10.09 -55.89
C GLN A 23 58.48 -9.46 -57.22
N ARG A 24 57.91 -8.28 -57.18
CA ARG A 24 58.43 -7.03 -57.79
C ARG A 24 57.40 -5.92 -57.81
N LEU A 25 57.69 -4.92 -57.04
CA LEU A 25 57.96 -3.51 -57.42
C LEU A 25 56.94 -2.82 -58.35
N GLY A 26 56.23 -1.83 -57.74
CA GLY A 26 55.42 -0.87 -58.54
C GLY A 26 54.91 0.24 -57.59
N LEU A 27 55.73 1.28 -57.48
CA LEU A 27 55.47 2.56 -56.85
C LEU A 27 54.31 3.28 -57.57
N ARG A 28 53.20 3.57 -56.92
CA ARG A 28 52.33 4.70 -57.27
C ARG A 28 51.63 5.20 -55.99
N ILE A 29 51.93 6.45 -55.66
CA ILE A 29 51.31 7.33 -54.72
C ILE A 29 49.80 7.44 -55.05
N ALA A 30 48.95 7.05 -54.21
CA ALA A 30 47.52 7.43 -54.18
C ALA A 30 47.04 7.67 -52.85
N LEU A 31 46.65 8.89 -52.61
CA LEU A 31 45.91 9.51 -51.49
C LEU A 31 45.21 8.52 -50.58
N LEU A 32 45.69 8.35 -49.37
CA LEU A 32 44.95 7.77 -48.26
C LEU A 32 44.08 8.89 -47.66
N ALA A 33 42.84 8.95 -48.10
CA ALA A 33 41.80 9.62 -47.33
C ALA A 33 41.57 8.80 -46.06
N ALA A 34 42.11 9.22 -44.96
CA ALA A 34 41.82 8.68 -43.64
C ALA A 34 40.38 8.99 -43.28
N ILE A 35 39.50 8.03 -43.48
CA ILE A 35 38.17 8.03 -42.86
C ILE A 35 38.41 7.69 -41.38
N ALA A 36 38.60 8.72 -40.56
CA ALA A 36 38.50 8.59 -39.12
C ALA A 36 37.01 8.34 -38.81
N LEU A 37 36.60 7.06 -38.71
CA LEU A 37 35.38 6.73 -38.00
C LEU A 37 35.55 7.17 -36.54
N ALA A 38 35.02 8.34 -36.25
CA ALA A 38 34.81 8.79 -34.88
C ALA A 38 33.81 7.82 -34.25
N THR A 39 34.31 6.80 -33.58
CA THR A 39 33.50 6.03 -32.58
C THR A 39 33.24 6.95 -31.42
N ALA A 40 32.23 7.79 -31.55
CA ALA A 40 31.66 8.47 -30.39
C ALA A 40 31.08 7.36 -29.49
N PRO A 41 31.53 7.25 -28.22
CA PRO A 41 30.83 6.38 -27.26
C PRO A 41 29.40 6.90 -27.19
N LEU A 42 28.45 6.09 -27.65
CA LEU A 42 27.04 6.26 -27.25
C LEU A 42 27.03 6.09 -25.73
N ASN A 43 27.18 7.21 -25.01
CA ASN A 43 26.76 7.31 -23.65
C ASN A 43 25.24 7.11 -23.65
N LEU A 44 24.80 5.86 -23.59
CA LEU A 44 23.50 5.54 -23.02
C LEU A 44 23.59 6.01 -21.56
N ALA A 45 23.34 7.29 -21.35
CA ALA A 45 22.90 7.77 -20.05
C ALA A 45 21.62 6.99 -19.78
N ALA A 46 21.75 5.86 -19.09
CA ALA A 46 20.63 5.23 -18.44
C ALA A 46 19.97 6.36 -17.68
N ALA A 47 18.77 6.75 -18.09
CA ALA A 47 17.93 7.61 -17.31
C ALA A 47 17.77 6.90 -15.96
N GLN A 48 18.64 7.24 -15.02
CA GLN A 48 18.44 6.90 -13.63
C GLN A 48 17.11 7.57 -13.30
N THR A 49 16.06 6.78 -13.28
CA THR A 49 14.82 7.18 -12.67
C THR A 49 15.20 7.53 -11.24
N GLN A 50 15.44 8.81 -10.99
CA GLN A 50 15.65 9.32 -9.65
C GLN A 50 14.49 8.78 -8.82
N ALA A 51 14.83 7.98 -7.83
CA ALA A 51 13.86 7.57 -6.83
C ALA A 51 13.15 8.87 -6.35
N PRO A 52 11.81 8.92 -6.38
CA PRO A 52 11.09 10.14 -6.03
C PRO A 52 11.62 10.67 -4.72
N ALA A 53 11.93 11.97 -4.68
CA ALA A 53 12.54 12.62 -3.54
C ALA A 53 11.90 12.15 -2.24
N LEU A 54 12.73 11.65 -1.33
CA LEU A 54 12.26 11.18 -0.03
C LEU A 54 11.61 12.37 0.69
N TRP A 55 10.43 12.17 1.28
CA TRP A 55 9.84 13.18 2.15
C TRP A 55 10.80 13.50 3.28
N THR A 56 10.97 14.75 3.59
CA THR A 56 11.56 15.16 4.86
C THR A 56 10.44 15.15 5.89
N VAL A 57 10.39 14.11 6.72
CA VAL A 57 9.41 13.99 7.80
C VAL A 57 9.82 14.94 8.92
N PRO A 58 8.94 15.85 9.40
CA PRO A 58 9.25 16.68 10.53
C PRO A 58 9.50 15.88 11.80
N GLU A 59 10.54 16.23 12.54
CA GLU A 59 10.96 15.53 13.75
C GLU A 59 10.14 15.96 14.97
N VAL A 60 9.28 15.09 15.48
CA VAL A 60 8.48 15.36 16.70
C VAL A 60 9.37 15.56 17.93
N GLY A 61 10.51 14.86 17.96
CA GLY A 61 11.50 14.99 19.05
C GLY A 61 12.17 16.35 19.14
N ALA A 62 12.22 17.09 18.02
CA ALA A 62 12.81 18.44 17.96
C ALA A 62 11.84 19.55 18.39
N LEU A 63 10.57 19.22 18.68
CA LEU A 63 9.58 20.20 19.10
C LEU A 63 9.88 20.77 20.49
N PRO A 64 9.63 22.07 20.72
CA PRO A 64 9.83 22.68 22.04
C PRO A 64 8.90 22.07 23.11
N ASN A 65 9.29 22.19 24.37
CA ASN A 65 8.48 21.76 25.51
C ASN A 65 7.50 22.86 25.94
N ASP A 66 6.65 23.28 25.02
CA ASP A 66 5.58 24.23 25.21
C ASP A 66 4.20 23.63 24.90
N ALA A 67 3.14 24.42 24.94
CA ALA A 67 1.80 23.97 24.64
C ALA A 67 1.66 23.43 23.21
N PHE A 68 2.32 24.06 22.23
CA PHE A 68 2.29 23.64 20.83
C PHE A 68 2.95 22.27 20.64
N GLY A 69 4.19 22.11 21.10
CA GLY A 69 4.90 20.82 21.00
C GLY A 69 4.20 19.71 21.80
N SER A 70 3.62 20.04 22.94
CA SER A 70 2.86 19.09 23.78
C SER A 70 1.59 18.60 23.07
N GLN A 71 0.86 19.47 22.39
CA GLN A 71 -0.33 19.11 21.62
C GLN A 71 0.00 18.17 20.45
N ILE A 72 1.09 18.43 19.72
CA ILE A 72 1.54 17.57 18.61
C ILE A 72 1.99 16.20 19.11
N ARG A 73 2.78 16.14 20.19
CA ARG A 73 3.17 14.89 20.85
C ARG A 73 1.94 14.08 21.29
N ARG A 74 0.96 14.74 21.91
CA ARG A 74 -0.31 14.11 22.29
C ARG A 74 -1.05 13.54 21.07
N GLY A 75 -1.08 14.27 19.95
CA GLY A 75 -1.67 13.80 18.68
C GLY A 75 -0.96 12.56 18.14
N ARG A 76 0.39 12.53 18.16
CA ARG A 76 1.17 11.35 17.81
C ARG A 76 0.84 10.17 18.70
N ASP A 77 0.73 10.37 20.00
CA ASP A 77 0.38 9.31 20.96
C ASP A 77 -1.02 8.76 20.67
N LEU A 78 -2.01 9.62 20.39
CA LEU A 78 -3.35 9.20 19.98
C LEU A 78 -3.34 8.35 18.71
N VAL A 79 -2.48 8.67 17.74
CA VAL A 79 -2.31 7.90 16.50
C VAL A 79 -1.62 6.57 16.74
N THR A 80 -0.62 6.51 17.63
CA THR A 80 0.22 5.31 17.83
C THR A 80 -0.27 4.40 18.96
N ALA A 81 -1.03 4.93 19.90
CA ALA A 81 -1.56 4.22 21.07
C ALA A 81 -3.06 4.52 21.30
N THR A 82 -3.83 4.61 20.22
CA THR A 82 -5.28 4.88 20.24
C THR A 82 -6.00 3.98 21.24
N TYR A 83 -5.68 2.69 21.24
CA TYR A 83 -6.23 1.67 22.16
C TYR A 83 -6.04 2.03 23.63
N ALA A 84 -4.92 2.65 24.00
CA ALA A 84 -4.57 2.97 25.40
C ALA A 84 -5.16 4.31 25.86
N LEU A 85 -5.54 5.18 24.96
CA LEU A 85 -5.95 6.55 25.26
C LEU A 85 -7.45 6.78 25.07
N ILE A 86 -8.04 6.15 24.05
CA ILE A 86 -9.45 6.30 23.69
C ILE A 86 -10.06 4.97 23.21
N GLY A 87 -9.43 3.84 23.52
CA GLY A 87 -9.87 2.50 23.17
C GLY A 87 -11.01 1.97 24.04
N PRO A 88 -11.57 0.80 23.72
CA PRO A 88 -12.74 0.24 24.41
C PRO A 88 -12.42 -0.23 25.84
N GLU A 89 -11.16 -0.50 26.14
CA GLU A 89 -10.71 -1.04 27.42
C GLU A 89 -10.10 0.02 28.35
N VAL A 90 -10.05 1.32 27.94
CA VAL A 90 -9.56 2.38 28.83
C VAL A 90 -10.45 2.50 30.08
N PRO A 91 -9.88 2.77 31.27
CA PRO A 91 -10.65 2.84 32.50
C PRO A 91 -11.79 3.88 32.48
N ASP A 92 -11.48 5.07 31.96
CA ASP A 92 -12.47 6.15 31.83
C ASP A 92 -13.40 5.87 30.64
N GLN A 93 -14.62 5.45 30.95
CA GLN A 93 -15.63 5.12 29.93
C GLN A 93 -16.01 6.30 29.05
N THR A 94 -15.88 7.53 29.51
CA THR A 94 -16.23 8.74 28.76
C THR A 94 -15.26 8.92 27.59
N LYS A 95 -14.04 8.38 27.70
CA LYS A 95 -12.98 8.39 26.68
C LYS A 95 -12.98 7.20 25.74
N ARG A 96 -13.92 6.27 25.84
CA ARG A 96 -14.04 5.11 24.95
C ARG A 96 -14.67 5.52 23.64
N PHE A 97 -13.86 6.05 22.72
CA PHE A 97 -14.30 6.45 21.39
C PHE A 97 -14.04 5.37 20.34
N ALA A 98 -12.90 4.68 20.37
CA ALA A 98 -12.67 3.53 19.53
C ALA A 98 -13.45 2.30 20.04
N GLY A 99 -13.98 1.50 19.13
CA GLY A 99 -14.73 0.29 19.44
C GLY A 99 -13.91 -1.00 19.26
N ASN A 100 -12.62 -0.85 18.91
CA ASN A 100 -11.65 -1.93 18.83
C ASN A 100 -10.31 -1.49 19.43
N ASN A 101 -9.43 -2.46 19.71
CA ASN A 101 -8.11 -2.23 20.31
C ASN A 101 -7.01 -1.95 19.30
N LEU A 102 -7.35 -1.47 18.10
CA LEU A 102 -6.37 -1.02 17.11
C LEU A 102 -5.79 0.34 17.48
N ALA A 103 -4.63 0.64 16.91
CA ALA A 103 -4.13 2.01 16.76
C ALA A 103 -4.30 2.48 15.33
N CYS A 104 -4.42 3.78 15.09
CA CYS A 104 -4.43 4.36 13.75
C CYS A 104 -3.17 3.92 12.97
N SER A 105 -2.04 3.82 13.67
CA SER A 105 -0.76 3.37 13.11
C SER A 105 -0.70 1.89 12.70
N ASN A 106 -1.71 1.07 13.02
CA ASN A 106 -1.80 -0.28 12.49
C ASN A 106 -2.08 -0.30 10.97
N CYS A 107 -2.72 0.75 10.45
CA CYS A 107 -2.93 0.96 9.01
C CYS A 107 -2.06 2.12 8.48
N HIS A 108 -1.92 3.21 9.25
CA HIS A 108 -1.09 4.35 8.93
C HIS A 108 0.34 4.13 9.44
N LEU A 109 1.08 3.27 8.71
CA LEU A 109 2.36 2.71 9.19
C LEU A 109 3.39 3.81 9.51
N GLN A 110 4.29 3.49 10.48
CA GLN A 110 5.31 4.41 10.98
C GLN A 110 4.71 5.75 11.46
N ALA A 111 3.66 5.65 12.28
CA ALA A 111 2.92 6.83 12.76
C ALA A 111 2.42 7.75 11.62
N GLY A 112 2.10 7.17 10.46
CA GLY A 112 1.59 7.89 9.30
C GLY A 112 2.64 8.45 8.36
N THR A 113 3.87 7.99 8.42
CA THR A 113 4.98 8.51 7.60
C THR A 113 5.52 7.53 6.58
N LYS A 114 5.08 6.25 6.57
CA LYS A 114 5.54 5.25 5.60
C LYS A 114 4.89 5.47 4.24
N LYS A 115 5.70 5.66 3.20
CA LYS A 115 5.24 5.72 1.79
C LYS A 115 4.45 4.46 1.45
N PHE A 116 3.30 4.63 0.77
CA PHE A 116 2.37 3.57 0.40
C PHE A 116 1.87 2.72 1.58
N GLY A 117 2.23 3.07 2.82
CA GLY A 117 1.67 2.53 4.06
C GLY A 117 0.51 3.37 4.58
N LEU A 118 -0.35 3.87 3.69
CA LEU A 118 -1.45 4.81 3.99
C LEU A 118 -0.96 6.02 4.80
N PRO A 119 0.06 6.77 4.33
CA PRO A 119 0.59 7.89 5.11
C PRO A 119 -0.48 8.94 5.38
N ILE A 120 -0.30 9.65 6.50
CA ILE A 120 -1.03 10.89 6.82
C ILE A 120 -0.16 12.14 6.59
N PHE A 121 1.10 11.94 6.20
CA PHE A 121 2.01 13.00 5.76
C PHE A 121 1.43 13.72 4.53
N GLY A 122 1.38 15.04 4.58
CA GLY A 122 0.83 15.87 3.51
C GLY A 122 -0.71 15.86 3.41
N LEU A 123 -1.38 15.04 4.22
CA LEU A 123 -2.83 14.87 4.10
C LEU A 123 -3.62 16.11 4.48
N PHE A 124 -3.13 16.92 5.44
CA PHE A 124 -3.82 18.14 5.88
C PHE A 124 -4.06 19.10 4.72
N GLU A 125 -3.10 19.23 3.82
CA GLU A 125 -3.12 20.17 2.69
C GLU A 125 -4.09 19.76 1.56
N LEU A 126 -4.70 18.58 1.66
CA LEU A 126 -5.73 18.12 0.72
C LEU A 126 -7.15 18.47 1.18
N PHE A 127 -7.31 19.07 2.36
CA PHE A 127 -8.63 19.42 2.91
C PHE A 127 -8.84 20.94 2.96
N PRO A 128 -10.09 21.44 2.81
CA PRO A 128 -11.31 20.65 2.56
C PRO A 128 -11.33 20.02 1.16
N GLN A 129 -12.03 18.88 1.01
CA GLN A 129 -12.17 18.21 -0.29
C GLN A 129 -13.54 17.55 -0.44
N TYR A 130 -13.98 17.38 -1.69
CA TYR A 130 -15.20 16.66 -1.99
C TYR A 130 -15.06 15.17 -1.65
N SER A 131 -16.02 14.63 -0.92
CA SER A 131 -16.15 13.21 -0.60
C SER A 131 -17.29 12.58 -1.37
N ALA A 132 -16.99 11.76 -2.38
CA ALA A 132 -18.02 11.00 -3.10
C ALA A 132 -18.84 10.10 -2.15
N ARG A 133 -18.26 9.64 -1.05
CA ARG A 133 -18.99 8.83 -0.06
C ARG A 133 -20.09 9.63 0.65
N ARG A 134 -19.85 10.90 0.96
CA ARG A 134 -20.84 11.78 1.59
C ARG A 134 -21.65 12.58 0.59
N GLY A 135 -21.20 12.71 -0.66
CA GLY A 135 -21.78 13.61 -1.66
C GLY A 135 -21.61 15.09 -1.31
N ALA A 136 -20.60 15.43 -0.50
CA ALA A 136 -20.38 16.76 0.01
C ALA A 136 -18.89 17.02 0.27
N GLU A 137 -18.53 18.30 0.41
CA GLU A 137 -17.23 18.70 0.90
C GLU A 137 -17.05 18.29 2.37
N ILE A 138 -15.87 17.82 2.71
CA ILE A 138 -15.50 17.40 4.07
C ILE A 138 -14.19 18.05 4.52
N THR A 139 -14.09 18.25 5.82
CA THR A 139 -12.87 18.71 6.50
C THR A 139 -11.96 17.54 6.92
N ILE A 140 -10.76 17.86 7.40
CA ILE A 140 -9.87 16.85 8.02
C ILE A 140 -10.50 16.23 9.28
N VAL A 141 -11.30 16.98 10.05
CA VAL A 141 -12.05 16.52 11.21
C VAL A 141 -13.06 15.44 10.80
N ASP A 142 -13.84 15.70 9.74
CA ASP A 142 -14.78 14.72 9.17
C ASP A 142 -14.05 13.45 8.69
N ARG A 143 -12.86 13.63 8.13
CA ARG A 143 -12.04 12.50 7.68
C ARG A 143 -11.58 11.63 8.86
N VAL A 144 -11.13 12.24 9.96
CA VAL A 144 -10.77 11.53 11.19
C VAL A 144 -11.99 10.79 11.74
N ASN A 145 -13.14 11.45 11.85
CA ASN A 145 -14.37 10.84 12.35
C ASN A 145 -14.88 9.70 11.45
N SER A 146 -14.70 9.81 10.13
CA SER A 146 -14.98 8.69 9.23
C SER A 146 -14.11 7.47 9.53
N CYS A 147 -12.85 7.65 9.98
CA CYS A 147 -12.00 6.54 10.43
C CYS A 147 -12.47 5.99 11.78
N MET A 148 -12.86 6.86 12.72
CA MET A 148 -13.34 6.43 14.03
C MET A 148 -14.54 5.49 13.93
N VAL A 149 -15.53 5.81 13.11
CA VAL A 149 -16.75 5.00 12.96
C VAL A 149 -16.60 3.80 12.02
N ARG A 150 -15.46 3.65 11.31
CA ARG A 150 -15.22 2.57 10.33
C ARG A 150 -14.01 1.73 10.70
N SER A 151 -12.82 2.30 10.61
CA SER A 151 -11.57 1.60 10.89
C SER A 151 -11.43 1.25 12.37
N MET A 152 -11.83 2.18 13.23
CA MET A 152 -11.80 1.99 14.68
C MET A 152 -13.11 1.37 15.21
N ASN A 153 -14.10 1.10 14.35
CA ASN A 153 -15.40 0.49 14.70
C ASN A 153 -16.09 1.13 15.94
N GLY A 154 -15.89 2.42 16.14
CA GLY A 154 -16.30 3.16 17.31
C GLY A 154 -17.32 4.26 17.02
N ARG A 155 -17.22 5.35 17.78
CA ARG A 155 -18.05 6.55 17.65
C ARG A 155 -17.20 7.77 17.32
N GLU A 156 -17.85 8.81 16.80
CA GLU A 156 -17.17 10.06 16.47
C GLU A 156 -16.61 10.74 17.72
N LEU A 157 -15.44 11.35 17.58
CA LEU A 157 -14.90 12.31 18.54
C LEU A 157 -15.66 13.63 18.40
N PRO A 158 -16.01 14.31 19.50
CA PRO A 158 -16.48 15.70 19.42
C PRO A 158 -15.46 16.56 18.67
N ASN A 159 -15.93 17.40 17.75
CA ASN A 159 -15.06 18.15 16.85
C ASN A 159 -14.09 19.10 17.57
N ASP A 160 -14.50 19.59 18.72
CA ASP A 160 -13.76 20.49 19.60
C ASP A 160 -13.05 19.79 20.76
N SER A 161 -13.10 18.44 20.81
CA SER A 161 -12.43 17.69 21.89
C SER A 161 -10.91 17.85 21.86
N PRO A 162 -10.24 17.81 23.02
CA PRO A 162 -8.78 17.84 23.09
C PRO A 162 -8.12 16.73 22.26
N GLU A 163 -8.74 15.55 22.17
CA GLU A 163 -8.28 14.42 21.39
C GLU A 163 -8.32 14.74 19.89
N MET A 164 -9.44 15.28 19.38
CA MET A 164 -9.55 15.68 17.96
C MET A 164 -8.55 16.79 17.62
N GLN A 165 -8.48 17.81 18.47
CA GLN A 165 -7.53 18.92 18.25
C GLN A 165 -6.09 18.43 18.22
N ALA A 166 -5.70 17.50 19.08
CA ALA A 166 -4.35 16.95 19.11
C ALA A 166 -4.06 16.08 17.86
N ILE A 167 -5.00 15.24 17.43
CA ILE A 167 -4.85 14.44 16.19
C ILE A 167 -4.68 15.36 14.98
N VAL A 168 -5.52 16.39 14.86
CA VAL A 168 -5.46 17.35 13.74
C VAL A 168 -4.15 18.15 13.79
N ALA A 169 -3.69 18.58 14.98
CA ALA A 169 -2.40 19.25 15.13
C ALA A 169 -1.24 18.37 14.66
N TYR A 170 -1.25 17.08 14.97
CA TYR A 170 -0.23 16.15 14.49
C TYR A 170 -0.29 15.97 12.97
N ILE A 171 -1.48 15.80 12.37
CA ILE A 171 -1.63 15.67 10.91
C ILE A 171 -1.14 16.94 10.20
N ARG A 172 -1.46 18.11 10.75
CA ARG A 172 -1.00 19.42 10.24
C ARG A 172 0.52 19.55 10.35
N PHE A 173 1.09 19.16 11.48
CA PHE A 173 2.54 19.15 11.67
C PHE A 173 3.26 18.26 10.64
N LEU A 174 2.74 17.06 10.39
CA LEU A 174 3.28 16.17 9.36
C LEU A 174 3.13 16.73 7.94
N SER A 175 2.26 17.71 7.72
CA SER A 175 2.06 18.37 6.44
C SER A 175 2.90 19.65 6.28
N SER A 176 3.74 19.99 7.28
CA SER A 176 4.60 21.18 7.22
C SER A 176 5.50 21.14 5.98
N GLY A 177 5.49 22.22 5.20
CA GLY A 177 6.27 22.34 3.97
C GLY A 177 5.63 21.71 2.73
N VAL A 178 4.42 21.15 2.84
CA VAL A 178 3.62 20.70 1.70
C VAL A 178 2.66 21.83 1.31
N ALA A 179 2.59 22.14 0.01
CA ALA A 179 1.68 23.18 -0.47
C ALA A 179 0.23 22.71 -0.49
N GLN A 180 -0.71 23.65 -0.32
CA GLN A 180 -2.15 23.38 -0.40
C GLN A 180 -2.50 22.69 -1.72
N GLY A 181 -3.22 21.58 -1.65
CA GLY A 181 -3.64 20.75 -2.81
C GLY A 181 -2.53 19.88 -3.38
N GLN A 182 -1.30 19.94 -2.88
CA GLN A 182 -0.20 19.11 -3.36
C GLN A 182 -0.36 17.66 -2.93
N ILE A 183 -0.42 16.76 -3.93
CA ILE A 183 -0.37 15.32 -3.68
C ILE A 183 1.09 14.89 -3.56
N VAL A 184 1.48 14.41 -2.38
CA VAL A 184 2.84 13.94 -2.14
C VAL A 184 3.06 12.55 -2.76
N PRO A 185 4.23 12.28 -3.37
CA PRO A 185 4.54 10.96 -3.91
C PRO A 185 4.50 9.89 -2.82
N GLY A 186 3.80 8.77 -3.04
CA GLY A 186 3.69 7.70 -2.05
C GLY A 186 2.49 7.81 -1.10
N LEU A 187 1.59 8.78 -1.36
CA LEU A 187 0.30 8.85 -0.67
C LEU A 187 -0.57 7.62 -1.01
N GLY A 188 -1.38 7.17 -0.04
CA GLY A 188 -2.27 6.02 -0.19
C GLY A 188 -1.58 4.68 0.00
N ALA A 189 -2.15 3.63 -0.57
CA ALA A 189 -1.64 2.25 -0.45
C ALA A 189 -0.78 1.80 -1.65
N GLY A 190 -0.45 2.71 -2.56
CA GLY A 190 0.18 2.36 -3.83
C GLY A 190 -0.82 1.89 -4.89
N ALA A 191 -0.28 1.48 -6.04
CA ALA A 191 -1.06 0.93 -7.13
C ALA A 191 -0.26 -0.16 -7.85
N MET A 192 -0.84 -1.33 -8.00
CA MET A 192 -0.31 -2.42 -8.80
C MET A 192 -1.30 -2.80 -9.92
N PRO A 193 -0.89 -3.54 -10.96
CA PRO A 193 -1.79 -3.99 -12.01
C PRO A 193 -2.99 -4.75 -11.46
N GLU A 194 -4.18 -4.48 -12.00
CA GLU A 194 -5.40 -5.24 -11.67
C GLU A 194 -5.39 -6.61 -12.37
N LEU A 195 -5.96 -7.61 -11.70
CA LEU A 195 -6.12 -8.94 -12.30
C LEU A 195 -7.19 -8.91 -13.40
N LYS A 196 -6.95 -9.67 -14.46
CA LYS A 196 -7.96 -9.92 -15.51
C LYS A 196 -9.04 -10.93 -15.08
N ARG A 197 -8.83 -11.63 -13.97
CA ARG A 197 -9.75 -12.58 -13.33
C ARG A 197 -10.23 -12.05 -11.98
N ALA A 198 -11.21 -12.69 -11.39
CA ALA A 198 -11.52 -12.46 -9.98
C ALA A 198 -10.35 -12.90 -9.10
N ALA A 199 -10.11 -12.16 -8.03
CA ALA A 199 -9.21 -12.59 -6.97
C ALA A 199 -9.82 -13.79 -6.22
N ASP A 200 -8.98 -14.74 -5.82
CA ASP A 200 -9.42 -16.05 -5.33
C ASP A 200 -9.09 -16.24 -3.85
N PRO A 201 -10.09 -16.22 -2.96
CA PRO A 201 -9.87 -16.43 -1.53
C PRO A 201 -9.27 -17.80 -1.20
N VAL A 202 -9.51 -18.84 -2.02
CA VAL A 202 -8.96 -20.19 -1.76
C VAL A 202 -7.44 -20.18 -1.98
N ARG A 203 -6.99 -19.62 -3.11
CA ARG A 203 -5.55 -19.38 -3.34
C ARG A 203 -4.96 -18.44 -2.31
N GLY A 204 -5.71 -17.40 -1.94
CA GLY A 204 -5.31 -16.43 -0.92
C GLY A 204 -5.06 -17.08 0.44
N ARG A 205 -5.85 -18.09 0.83
CA ARG A 205 -5.63 -18.86 2.05
C ARG A 205 -4.27 -19.54 2.06
N ALA A 206 -3.83 -20.11 0.93
CA ALA A 206 -2.50 -20.73 0.85
C ALA A 206 -1.37 -19.70 1.04
N VAL A 207 -1.52 -18.51 0.46
CA VAL A 207 -0.56 -17.40 0.68
C VAL A 207 -0.58 -16.95 2.15
N TYR A 208 -1.76 -16.83 2.75
CA TYR A 208 -1.91 -16.46 4.15
C TYR A 208 -1.17 -17.43 5.09
N VAL A 209 -1.39 -18.73 4.91
CA VAL A 209 -0.72 -19.77 5.72
C VAL A 209 0.79 -19.69 5.59
N LYS A 210 1.31 -19.42 4.39
CA LYS A 210 2.75 -19.34 4.14
C LYS A 210 3.40 -18.07 4.68
N SER A 211 2.72 -16.92 4.59
CA SER A 211 3.39 -15.60 4.72
C SER A 211 2.80 -14.70 5.82
N CYS A 212 1.64 -15.03 6.38
CA CYS A 212 0.93 -14.14 7.30
C CYS A 212 0.63 -14.78 8.66
N LEU A 213 0.39 -16.09 8.67
CA LEU A 213 -0.09 -16.85 9.82
C LEU A 213 0.80 -16.71 11.05
N ALA A 214 2.13 -16.67 10.87
CA ALA A 214 3.08 -16.59 11.98
C ALA A 214 2.91 -15.32 12.85
N CYS A 215 2.41 -14.22 12.23
CA CYS A 215 2.19 -12.96 12.94
C CYS A 215 0.71 -12.69 13.23
N HIS A 216 -0.20 -13.18 12.38
CA HIS A 216 -1.62 -12.85 12.49
C HIS A 216 -2.50 -14.01 12.98
N ASN A 217 -1.90 -15.13 13.39
CA ASN A 217 -2.55 -16.38 13.85
C ASN A 217 -3.44 -17.04 12.78
N THR A 218 -3.88 -18.26 13.04
CA THR A 218 -4.75 -19.04 12.12
C THR A 218 -6.13 -18.43 11.95
N ASP A 219 -6.61 -17.73 12.97
CA ASP A 219 -7.93 -17.09 13.06
C ASP A 219 -7.89 -15.58 12.77
N GLY A 220 -6.72 -15.06 12.37
CA GLY A 220 -6.54 -13.64 12.07
C GLY A 220 -6.63 -12.70 13.27
N SER A 221 -6.61 -13.24 14.48
CA SER A 221 -6.76 -12.48 15.73
C SER A 221 -5.57 -11.59 16.08
N GLY A 222 -4.42 -11.81 15.42
CA GLY A 222 -3.19 -11.07 15.69
C GLY A 222 -2.56 -11.43 17.05
N ILE A 223 -1.59 -10.64 17.48
CA ILE A 223 -0.86 -10.85 18.74
C ILE A 223 -1.05 -9.61 19.61
N ARG A 224 -1.70 -9.79 20.77
CA ARG A 224 -1.85 -8.74 21.78
C ARG A 224 -0.48 -8.32 22.33
N ARG A 225 -0.39 -7.08 22.77
CA ARG A 225 0.78 -6.62 23.53
C ARG A 225 0.78 -7.29 24.91
N SER A 226 1.97 -7.63 25.37
CA SER A 226 2.19 -8.08 26.73
C SER A 226 3.26 -7.18 27.34
N LEU A 227 2.83 -6.10 27.97
CA LEU A 227 3.72 -5.13 28.60
C LEU A 227 3.51 -5.18 30.12
N PRO A 228 4.55 -4.90 30.94
CA PRO A 228 4.42 -4.91 32.39
C PRO A 228 3.35 -3.97 32.96
N THR A 229 3.02 -2.91 32.23
CA THR A 229 2.09 -1.87 32.66
C THR A 229 0.73 -1.93 31.98
N THR A 230 0.62 -2.61 30.83
CA THR A 230 -0.62 -2.75 30.07
C THR A 230 -0.50 -3.83 28.99
N ASP A 231 -1.54 -4.62 28.84
CA ASP A 231 -1.74 -5.58 27.77
C ASP A 231 -2.70 -5.07 26.68
N LEU A 232 -3.06 -3.79 26.73
CA LEU A 232 -3.94 -3.16 25.76
C LEU A 232 -3.28 -3.07 24.37
N GLY A 233 -4.10 -3.21 23.33
CA GLY A 233 -3.68 -3.09 21.94
C GLY A 233 -2.92 -4.31 21.41
N TYR A 234 -2.35 -4.15 20.23
CA TYR A 234 -1.74 -5.23 19.48
C TYR A 234 -0.28 -4.93 19.12
N MET A 235 0.56 -5.95 19.22
CA MET A 235 1.86 -5.98 18.57
C MET A 235 1.69 -6.30 17.09
N MET A 236 0.86 -7.31 16.76
CA MET A 236 0.43 -7.65 15.41
C MET A 236 -1.09 -7.54 15.34
N PRO A 237 -1.65 -6.62 14.55
CA PRO A 237 -3.08 -6.32 14.61
C PRO A 237 -3.94 -7.47 14.07
N PRO A 238 -5.20 -7.61 14.54
CA PRO A 238 -6.17 -8.52 13.95
C PRO A 238 -6.53 -8.06 12.53
N LEU A 239 -6.65 -9.01 11.61
CA LEU A 239 -7.03 -8.77 10.23
C LEU A 239 -8.52 -8.93 9.98
N TRP A 240 -9.19 -9.71 10.83
CA TRP A 240 -10.64 -9.91 10.85
C TRP A 240 -11.10 -10.27 12.27
N GLY A 241 -12.37 -10.60 12.45
CA GLY A 241 -12.95 -10.88 13.75
C GLY A 241 -13.47 -9.63 14.47
N PRO A 242 -13.96 -9.78 15.71
CA PRO A 242 -14.71 -8.74 16.42
C PRO A 242 -13.86 -7.50 16.75
N ASP A 243 -12.57 -7.64 16.96
CA ASP A 243 -11.67 -6.55 17.33
C ASP A 243 -10.94 -5.90 16.14
N SER A 244 -11.41 -6.19 14.90
CA SER A 244 -10.89 -5.62 13.67
C SER A 244 -11.75 -4.43 13.19
N PHE A 245 -11.37 -3.85 12.07
CA PHE A 245 -12.15 -2.82 11.38
C PHE A 245 -13.47 -3.39 10.81
N ASN A 246 -14.51 -2.55 10.69
CA ASN A 246 -15.79 -2.98 10.15
C ASN A 246 -15.82 -3.00 8.61
N ASP A 247 -16.89 -3.56 8.03
CA ASP A 247 -17.07 -3.72 6.59
C ASP A 247 -17.24 -2.40 5.80
N GLY A 248 -17.48 -1.28 6.49
CA GLY A 248 -17.47 0.07 5.90
C GLY A 248 -16.08 0.71 5.81
N ALA A 249 -15.04 0.09 6.36
CA ALA A 249 -13.68 0.63 6.34
C ALA A 249 -13.04 0.57 4.95
N GLY A 250 -12.11 1.48 4.67
CA GLY A 250 -11.36 1.49 3.41
C GLY A 250 -10.57 0.19 3.15
N MET A 251 -10.06 -0.43 4.22
CA MET A 251 -9.35 -1.72 4.16
C MET A 251 -10.26 -2.92 3.89
N ALA A 252 -11.59 -2.79 3.99
CA ALA A 252 -12.53 -3.80 3.56
C ALA A 252 -12.69 -3.87 2.03
N ARG A 253 -12.12 -2.91 1.29
CA ARG A 253 -12.11 -2.85 -0.16
C ARG A 253 -10.90 -3.57 -0.73
N LEU A 254 -11.12 -4.44 -1.73
CA LEU A 254 -10.09 -5.32 -2.25
C LEU A 254 -8.88 -4.57 -2.82
N ILE A 255 -9.09 -3.52 -3.63
CA ILE A 255 -8.00 -2.76 -4.26
C ILE A 255 -7.09 -2.13 -3.19
N THR A 256 -7.70 -1.53 -2.15
CA THR A 256 -6.94 -0.94 -1.05
C THR A 256 -6.15 -1.98 -0.28
N ALA A 257 -6.81 -3.10 0.11
CA ALA A 257 -6.18 -4.16 0.87
C ALA A 257 -5.04 -4.84 0.08
N ALA A 258 -5.26 -5.14 -1.21
CA ALA A 258 -4.28 -5.79 -2.05
C ALA A 258 -3.03 -4.92 -2.26
N ASN A 259 -3.22 -3.63 -2.58
CA ASN A 259 -2.10 -2.70 -2.71
C ASN A 259 -1.34 -2.55 -1.39
N PHE A 260 -2.06 -2.38 -0.27
CA PHE A 260 -1.42 -2.28 1.05
C PHE A 260 -0.58 -3.51 1.37
N VAL A 261 -1.12 -4.70 1.14
CA VAL A 261 -0.41 -5.97 1.36
C VAL A 261 0.83 -6.06 0.47
N HIS A 262 0.71 -5.76 -0.82
CA HIS A 262 1.83 -5.84 -1.76
C HIS A 262 3.02 -4.97 -1.36
N PHE A 263 2.76 -3.74 -0.95
CA PHE A 263 3.82 -2.77 -0.66
C PHE A 263 4.28 -2.76 0.81
N ASN A 264 3.62 -3.51 1.71
CA ASN A 264 3.94 -3.41 3.14
C ASN A 264 4.01 -4.75 3.88
N MET A 265 3.57 -5.85 3.26
CA MET A 265 3.50 -7.18 3.90
C MET A 265 4.12 -8.27 3.02
N PRO A 266 4.69 -9.33 3.64
CA PRO A 266 4.93 -9.52 5.07
C PRO A 266 5.92 -8.50 5.66
N HIS A 267 6.16 -8.57 6.96
CA HIS A 267 7.12 -7.68 7.64
C HIS A 267 8.48 -7.67 6.92
N GLY A 268 9.02 -6.49 6.69
CA GLY A 268 10.25 -6.30 5.90
C GLY A 268 9.99 -5.99 4.42
N ALA A 269 8.74 -6.09 3.92
CA ALA A 269 8.41 -5.59 2.61
C ALA A 269 8.27 -4.06 2.60
N ASP A 270 8.63 -3.49 1.47
CA ASP A 270 8.36 -2.09 1.16
C ASP A 270 8.06 -1.93 -0.35
N TYR A 271 7.78 -0.70 -0.76
CA TYR A 271 7.39 -0.42 -2.15
C TYR A 271 8.53 -0.59 -3.16
N LEU A 272 9.80 -0.61 -2.74
CA LEU A 272 10.98 -0.87 -3.56
C LEU A 272 11.29 -2.38 -3.64
N ASN A 273 10.86 -3.14 -2.64
CA ASN A 273 11.14 -4.56 -2.52
C ASN A 273 9.89 -5.35 -2.04
N PRO A 274 8.83 -5.43 -2.87
CA PRO A 274 7.66 -6.25 -2.56
C PRO A 274 8.05 -7.72 -2.50
N GLN A 275 7.55 -8.44 -1.49
CA GLN A 275 7.88 -9.86 -1.30
C GLN A 275 6.81 -10.82 -1.86
N LEU A 276 5.61 -10.32 -2.13
CA LEU A 276 4.54 -11.07 -2.76
C LEU A 276 4.40 -10.66 -4.22
N THR A 277 4.10 -11.62 -5.09
CA THR A 277 3.70 -11.28 -6.47
C THR A 277 2.37 -10.52 -6.47
N VAL A 278 2.10 -9.82 -7.57
CA VAL A 278 0.81 -9.13 -7.76
C VAL A 278 -0.36 -10.08 -7.53
N GLU A 279 -0.34 -11.28 -8.12
CA GLU A 279 -1.40 -12.27 -7.95
C GLU A 279 -1.55 -12.75 -6.51
N GLN A 280 -0.44 -13.01 -5.82
CA GLN A 280 -0.47 -13.42 -4.42
C GLN A 280 -1.06 -12.32 -3.53
N ALA A 281 -0.71 -11.06 -3.77
CA ALA A 281 -1.25 -9.94 -3.00
C ALA A 281 -2.75 -9.77 -3.21
N TRP A 282 -3.25 -9.89 -4.45
CA TRP A 282 -4.67 -9.85 -4.74
C TRP A 282 -5.43 -11.02 -4.09
N ASP A 283 -4.94 -12.25 -4.26
CA ASP A 283 -5.61 -13.44 -3.76
C ASP A 283 -5.61 -13.48 -2.22
N VAL A 284 -4.50 -13.11 -1.54
CA VAL A 284 -4.49 -13.06 -0.08
C VAL A 284 -5.38 -11.92 0.45
N ALA A 285 -5.42 -10.76 -0.20
CA ALA A 285 -6.35 -9.70 0.19
C ALA A 285 -7.81 -10.16 0.04
N ALA A 286 -8.14 -10.92 -1.02
CA ALA A 286 -9.47 -11.52 -1.18
C ALA A 286 -9.79 -12.49 -0.03
N TYR A 287 -8.83 -13.29 0.41
CA TYR A 287 -9.01 -14.14 1.59
C TYR A 287 -9.27 -13.31 2.85
N LEU A 288 -8.50 -12.25 3.09
CA LEU A 288 -8.67 -11.39 4.27
C LEU A 288 -10.05 -10.70 4.31
N ILE A 289 -10.52 -10.17 3.17
CA ILE A 289 -11.83 -9.49 3.12
C ILE A 289 -13.01 -10.46 3.06
N SER A 290 -12.78 -11.74 2.79
CA SER A 290 -13.83 -12.77 2.86
C SER A 290 -14.17 -13.16 4.30
N GLN A 291 -13.29 -12.88 5.26
CA GLN A 291 -13.43 -13.28 6.64
C GLN A 291 -14.44 -12.40 7.40
N PRO A 292 -15.08 -12.93 8.45
CA PRO A 292 -16.07 -12.19 9.22
C PRO A 292 -15.45 -10.98 9.95
N ARG A 293 -16.21 -9.89 10.00
CA ARG A 293 -15.84 -8.65 10.69
C ARG A 293 -17.06 -7.90 11.18
N PRO A 294 -16.92 -6.91 12.08
CA PRO A 294 -18.04 -6.11 12.53
C PRO A 294 -18.79 -5.48 11.36
N LYS A 295 -20.12 -5.40 11.50
CA LYS A 295 -21.01 -4.80 10.52
C LYS A 295 -21.26 -3.34 10.84
N LYS A 296 -21.17 -2.47 9.84
CA LYS A 296 -21.54 -1.08 10.00
C LYS A 296 -22.96 -0.84 9.47
N ALA A 297 -23.80 -0.25 10.31
CA ALA A 297 -25.14 0.19 9.89
C ALA A 297 -25.05 1.40 8.94
N GLY A 298 -26.03 1.54 8.07
CA GLY A 298 -26.20 2.71 7.21
C GLY A 298 -25.28 2.77 5.99
N LEU A 299 -24.69 1.64 5.58
CA LEU A 299 -23.82 1.58 4.40
C LEU A 299 -24.57 1.86 3.08
N GLU A 300 -25.87 1.65 3.05
CA GLU A 300 -26.73 1.95 1.91
C GLU A 300 -26.84 3.45 1.61
N LYS A 301 -26.49 4.31 2.58
CA LYS A 301 -26.45 5.77 2.45
C LYS A 301 -25.13 6.29 1.89
N ASP A 302 -24.10 5.43 1.84
CA ASP A 302 -22.80 5.80 1.27
C ASP A 302 -22.94 5.99 -0.25
N PHE A 303 -22.29 7.01 -0.78
CA PHE A 303 -22.26 7.34 -2.20
C PHE A 303 -23.64 7.68 -2.77
N PRO A 304 -24.21 8.84 -2.40
CA PRO A 304 -25.52 9.29 -2.95
C PRO A 304 -25.54 9.32 -4.47
N ASP A 305 -24.41 9.72 -5.10
CA ASP A 305 -24.16 9.48 -6.51
C ASP A 305 -23.46 8.13 -6.71
N LEU A 306 -24.24 7.12 -7.07
CA LEU A 306 -23.73 5.76 -7.27
C LEU A 306 -22.70 5.63 -8.39
N LEU A 307 -22.68 6.57 -9.37
CA LEU A 307 -21.67 6.58 -10.43
C LEU A 307 -20.27 6.97 -9.92
N GLN A 308 -20.19 7.58 -8.74
CA GLN A 308 -18.92 7.89 -8.06
C GLN A 308 -18.51 6.81 -7.06
N LYS A 309 -19.32 5.77 -6.88
CA LYS A 309 -19.01 4.67 -5.98
C LYS A 309 -17.81 3.88 -6.49
N PRO A 310 -16.77 3.64 -5.67
CA PRO A 310 -15.64 2.84 -6.11
C PRO A 310 -16.04 1.43 -6.52
N VAL A 311 -15.48 0.95 -7.61
CA VAL A 311 -15.82 -0.33 -8.24
C VAL A 311 -15.64 -1.56 -7.35
N ASP A 312 -14.81 -1.47 -6.32
CA ASP A 312 -14.51 -2.51 -5.35
C ASP A 312 -15.22 -2.32 -4.01
N THR A 313 -16.31 -1.54 -3.97
CA THR A 313 -17.12 -1.39 -2.75
C THR A 313 -17.94 -2.66 -2.53
N PRO A 314 -17.74 -3.39 -1.38
CA PRO A 314 -18.30 -4.72 -1.19
C PRO A 314 -19.76 -4.72 -0.69
N TYR A 315 -20.50 -3.64 -0.91
CA TYR A 315 -21.92 -3.50 -0.51
C TYR A 315 -22.66 -2.58 -1.47
N GLY A 316 -23.92 -2.93 -1.75
CA GLY A 316 -24.83 -2.14 -2.59
C GLY A 316 -25.37 -0.86 -1.92
N PRO A 317 -26.25 -0.12 -2.61
CA PRO A 317 -26.67 -0.32 -4.00
C PRO A 317 -25.57 0.05 -5.01
N TYR A 318 -25.72 -0.39 -6.29
CA TYR A 318 -24.81 -0.10 -7.40
C TYR A 318 -25.57 0.56 -8.57
N ALA A 319 -24.86 1.37 -9.37
CA ALA A 319 -25.40 2.00 -10.58
C ALA A 319 -25.24 1.13 -11.84
N ASP A 320 -24.63 -0.04 -11.70
CA ASP A 320 -24.35 -0.98 -12.78
C ASP A 320 -25.09 -2.30 -12.55
N GLY A 321 -25.03 -3.22 -13.48
CA GLY A 321 -25.72 -4.50 -13.38
C GLY A 321 -24.89 -5.64 -12.80
N PHE A 322 -23.74 -5.34 -12.18
CA PHE A 322 -22.84 -6.37 -11.66
C PHE A 322 -23.20 -6.77 -10.23
N SER A 323 -22.87 -8.02 -9.88
CA SER A 323 -23.14 -8.58 -8.56
C SER A 323 -22.22 -8.01 -7.48
N GLU A 324 -22.67 -8.04 -6.23
CA GLU A 324 -21.85 -7.71 -5.07
C GLU A 324 -20.57 -8.56 -5.02
N GLN A 325 -20.65 -9.83 -5.41
CA GLN A 325 -19.48 -10.70 -5.47
C GLN A 325 -18.44 -10.18 -6.47
N GLN A 326 -18.86 -9.65 -7.63
CA GLN A 326 -17.93 -9.10 -8.59
C GLN A 326 -17.35 -7.75 -8.10
N HIS A 327 -18.15 -6.91 -7.44
CA HIS A 327 -17.65 -5.73 -6.74
C HIS A 327 -16.66 -6.07 -5.62
N LYS A 328 -16.84 -7.21 -4.96
CA LYS A 328 -15.95 -7.64 -3.88
C LYS A 328 -14.63 -8.23 -4.38
N TYR A 329 -14.65 -9.00 -5.47
CA TYR A 329 -13.48 -9.79 -5.89
C TYR A 329 -12.96 -9.47 -7.30
N GLY A 330 -13.65 -8.62 -8.06
CA GLY A 330 -13.34 -8.35 -9.46
C GLY A 330 -13.85 -9.45 -10.43
N PRO A 331 -13.42 -9.44 -11.70
CA PRO A 331 -12.55 -8.42 -12.29
C PRO A 331 -13.25 -7.07 -12.44
N PHE A 332 -12.52 -5.98 -12.22
CA PHE A 332 -13.11 -4.63 -12.13
C PHE A 332 -13.23 -3.91 -13.48
N ALA A 333 -12.47 -4.31 -14.50
CA ALA A 333 -12.49 -3.66 -15.81
C ALA A 333 -13.89 -3.59 -16.44
N PRO A 334 -14.75 -4.65 -16.40
CA PRO A 334 -16.11 -4.58 -16.92
C PRO A 334 -16.98 -3.56 -16.16
N ILE A 335 -16.85 -3.47 -14.84
CA ILE A 335 -17.57 -2.50 -13.99
C ILE A 335 -17.17 -1.08 -14.37
N ARG A 336 -15.86 -0.80 -14.48
CA ARG A 336 -15.37 0.53 -14.92
C ARG A 336 -15.91 0.92 -16.28
N ALA A 337 -15.95 -0.02 -17.22
CA ALA A 337 -16.52 0.23 -18.56
C ALA A 337 -18.02 0.53 -18.51
N ALA A 338 -18.79 -0.16 -17.65
CA ALA A 338 -20.23 0.12 -17.48
C ALA A 338 -20.47 1.49 -16.88
N ILE A 339 -19.76 1.85 -15.81
CA ILE A 339 -19.85 3.17 -15.17
C ILE A 339 -19.44 4.28 -16.14
N ALA A 340 -18.38 4.09 -16.92
CA ALA A 340 -17.96 5.07 -17.93
C ALA A 340 -19.03 5.28 -19.02
N ARG A 341 -19.72 4.21 -19.43
CA ARG A 341 -20.87 4.33 -20.35
C ARG A 341 -22.06 5.05 -19.73
N ALA A 342 -22.36 4.77 -18.46
CA ALA A 342 -23.45 5.41 -17.76
C ALA A 342 -23.23 6.94 -17.60
N LYS A 343 -22.00 7.34 -17.24
CA LYS A 343 -21.61 8.77 -17.15
C LYS A 343 -21.71 9.54 -18.46
N LYS A 344 -21.56 8.88 -19.61
CA LYS A 344 -21.70 9.53 -20.93
C LYS A 344 -23.16 9.75 -21.32
N LYS A 345 -24.13 9.15 -20.63
CA LYS A 345 -25.55 9.26 -20.91
C LYS A 345 -26.26 10.32 -20.05
N GLN A 346 -25.55 10.86 -19.05
CA GLN A 346 -25.97 12.03 -18.26
C GLN A 346 -25.49 13.33 -18.92
#